data_abe3163c3115931584b8a225687e7812
#
_entry.id   abe3163c3115931584b8a225687e7812
#
_cell.length_a   1.000
_cell.length_b   1.000
_cell.length_c   1.000
_cell.angle_alpha   90.00
_cell.angle_beta   90.00
_cell.angle_gamma   90.00
#
_symmetry.space_group_name_H-M   'P 1'
#
loop_
_entity.id
_entity.type
_entity.pdbx_description
1 polymer ?
#
loop_
_entity_poly.entity_id
_entity_poly.type
_entity_poly.pdbx_seq_one_letter_code
_entity_poly.pdbx_strand_id
1 'polypeptide(L)'
;MNYEKEEFFAPGHGLCAGCAAPIIVRWILKLAGPNTIVTNATGCLEVATTAYPRTSWRVPWIHVAFENAAAVASGIDAALKAKGEKVNIIAFGGDGGTVDIGMQALSGMVERGHNVLYVLYDNEAYMNTGIQRSGATPWGAWTTTSKVGSANPIGKLRPKKPIAKIIAAHDAPYVATANPAFFNDFKKKVKKALSIEGPKFLHVLSSCTTGWRHDPSKTIEILRLATETGLFPLYEIENGDFENMRITYKPKKFKPVEEYLKPQGRFRHLFKNPEYIKKLQKDVDEWWAKYGKYYRP
;
A
#
# COMPACT_ATOMS: atom_id res chain seq x y z
N MET A 1 -23.90 -6.33 -8.98
CA MET A 1 -24.35 -4.94 -9.20
C MET A 1 -23.14 -4.04 -9.42
N ASN A 2 -23.28 -2.95 -10.17
CA ASN A 2 -22.17 -2.02 -10.46
C ASN A 2 -22.41 -0.72 -9.66
N TYR A 3 -21.68 -0.55 -8.56
CA TYR A 3 -21.77 0.60 -7.66
C TYR A 3 -20.79 1.73 -8.00
N GLU A 4 -20.13 1.70 -9.17
CA GLU A 4 -19.09 2.68 -9.53
C GLU A 4 -19.59 4.13 -9.57
N LYS A 5 -20.91 4.33 -9.68
CA LYS A 5 -21.55 5.68 -9.64
C LYS A 5 -21.86 6.15 -8.21
N GLU A 6 -21.88 5.26 -7.22
CA GLU A 6 -22.18 5.58 -5.84
C GLU A 6 -20.93 5.99 -5.05
N GLU A 7 -21.10 6.82 -4.03
CA GLU A 7 -20.00 7.29 -3.18
C GLU A 7 -20.14 6.71 -1.78
N PHE A 8 -19.23 5.81 -1.40
CA PHE A 8 -19.15 5.22 -0.06
C PHE A 8 -18.06 5.85 0.80
N PHE A 9 -17.31 6.79 0.23
CA PHE A 9 -16.34 7.62 0.92
C PHE A 9 -16.60 9.10 0.58
N ALA A 10 -17.19 9.82 1.51
CA ALA A 10 -17.65 11.18 1.31
C ALA A 10 -16.50 12.18 1.15
N PRO A 11 -16.65 13.23 0.35
CA PRO A 11 -15.71 14.35 0.33
C PRO A 11 -15.76 15.15 1.64
N GLY A 12 -14.80 16.07 1.82
CA GLY A 12 -14.72 16.96 3.00
C GLY A 12 -13.90 16.38 4.15
N HIS A 13 -13.12 15.31 3.92
CA HIS A 13 -12.13 14.82 4.86
C HIS A 13 -10.92 15.75 4.99
N GLY A 14 -10.19 15.64 6.13
CA GLY A 14 -9.02 16.45 6.43
C GLY A 14 -7.68 15.91 5.87
N LEU A 15 -7.69 14.94 4.95
CA LEU A 15 -6.46 14.45 4.32
C LEU A 15 -5.77 15.55 3.49
N CYS A 16 -4.44 15.54 3.48
CA CYS A 16 -3.64 16.54 2.78
C CYS A 16 -4.00 16.64 1.30
N ALA A 17 -3.90 17.85 0.73
CA ALA A 17 -4.00 18.04 -0.71
C ALA A 17 -2.98 17.15 -1.44
N GLY A 18 -3.41 16.43 -2.47
CA GLY A 18 -2.57 15.48 -3.20
C GLY A 18 -2.25 14.17 -2.46
N CYS A 19 -2.85 13.89 -1.30
CA CYS A 19 -2.74 12.57 -0.68
C CYS A 19 -3.36 11.48 -1.56
N ALA A 20 -2.65 10.36 -1.76
CA ALA A 20 -3.16 9.27 -2.59
C ALA A 20 -4.13 8.34 -1.86
N ALA A 21 -4.13 8.31 -0.53
CA ALA A 21 -4.96 7.40 0.26
C ALA A 21 -6.48 7.53 -0.03
N PRO A 22 -7.09 8.74 -0.14
CA PRO A 22 -8.51 8.84 -0.44
C PRO A 22 -8.89 8.31 -1.82
N ILE A 23 -7.98 8.37 -2.80
CA ILE A 23 -8.21 7.77 -4.13
C ILE A 23 -8.33 6.26 -4.00
N ILE A 24 -7.42 5.64 -3.24
CA ILE A 24 -7.37 4.19 -3.00
C ILE A 24 -8.65 3.73 -2.30
N VAL A 25 -8.99 4.34 -1.16
CA VAL A 25 -10.16 3.98 -0.36
C VAL A 25 -11.46 4.16 -1.14
N ARG A 26 -11.64 5.32 -1.77
CA ARG A 26 -12.83 5.64 -2.55
C ARG A 26 -13.11 4.58 -3.61
N TRP A 27 -12.10 4.20 -4.38
CA TRP A 27 -12.28 3.22 -5.46
C TRP A 27 -12.46 1.80 -4.95
N ILE A 28 -11.78 1.40 -3.87
CA ILE A 28 -11.99 0.09 -3.26
C ILE A 28 -13.44 -0.03 -2.78
N LEU A 29 -13.96 0.98 -2.08
CA LEU A 29 -15.35 0.95 -1.59
C LEU A 29 -16.38 0.97 -2.73
N LYS A 30 -16.15 1.74 -3.81
CA LYS A 30 -17.01 1.70 -5.00
C LYS A 30 -17.08 0.31 -5.65
N LEU A 31 -16.00 -0.43 -5.61
CA LEU A 31 -15.94 -1.78 -6.17
C LEU A 31 -16.52 -2.84 -5.23
N ALA A 32 -16.40 -2.63 -3.92
CA ALA A 32 -16.92 -3.51 -2.89
C ALA A 32 -18.44 -3.34 -2.67
N GLY A 33 -18.95 -2.10 -2.82
CA GLY A 33 -20.36 -1.77 -2.64
C GLY A 33 -20.79 -1.60 -1.17
N PRO A 34 -22.09 -1.39 -0.93
CA PRO A 34 -22.61 -1.05 0.40
C PRO A 34 -22.56 -2.20 1.41
N ASN A 35 -22.54 -3.45 0.95
CA ASN A 35 -22.45 -4.62 1.83
C ASN A 35 -20.99 -4.86 2.25
N THR A 36 -20.41 -3.89 2.96
CA THR A 36 -18.99 -3.86 3.33
C THR A 36 -18.85 -3.38 4.77
N ILE A 37 -18.01 -4.05 5.56
CA ILE A 37 -17.57 -3.60 6.88
C ILE A 37 -16.06 -3.29 6.79
N VAL A 38 -15.66 -2.17 7.37
CA VAL A 38 -14.27 -1.70 7.34
C VAL A 38 -13.68 -1.68 8.74
N THR A 39 -12.48 -2.24 8.89
CA THR A 39 -11.60 -1.98 10.04
C THR A 39 -10.44 -1.10 9.59
N ASN A 40 -10.07 -0.11 10.38
CA ASN A 40 -9.01 0.82 10.02
C ASN A 40 -8.06 1.05 11.19
N ALA A 41 -6.79 0.77 10.97
CA ALA A 41 -5.74 1.06 11.94
C ALA A 41 -5.57 2.57 12.13
N THR A 42 -5.23 3.01 13.34
CA THR A 42 -4.85 4.40 13.64
C THR A 42 -3.81 4.91 12.64
N GLY A 43 -4.00 6.11 12.14
CA GLY A 43 -3.08 6.76 11.19
C GLY A 43 -3.73 7.93 10.46
N CYS A 44 -3.06 8.47 9.45
CA CYS A 44 -3.59 9.61 8.68
C CYS A 44 -5.00 9.36 8.14
N LEU A 45 -5.27 8.14 7.65
CA LEU A 45 -6.57 7.80 7.08
C LEU A 45 -7.67 7.85 8.14
N GLU A 46 -7.44 7.32 9.33
CA GLU A 46 -8.38 7.38 10.43
C GLU A 46 -8.55 8.82 10.93
N VAL A 47 -7.46 9.45 11.39
CA VAL A 47 -7.48 10.78 12.02
C VAL A 47 -8.16 11.84 11.14
N ALA A 48 -7.90 11.82 9.84
CA ALA A 48 -8.38 12.85 8.93
C ALA A 48 -9.79 12.61 8.37
N THR A 49 -10.38 11.44 8.60
CA THR A 49 -11.68 11.07 8.00
C THR A 49 -12.81 10.88 9.01
N THR A 50 -12.50 10.92 10.32
CA THR A 50 -13.45 10.59 11.40
C THR A 50 -13.42 11.58 12.55
N ALA A 51 -12.97 12.81 12.32
CA ALA A 51 -13.00 13.87 13.34
C ALA A 51 -14.45 14.18 13.77
N TYR A 52 -14.78 13.89 15.04
CA TYR A 52 -16.12 14.15 15.59
C TYR A 52 -16.56 15.60 15.34
N PRO A 53 -17.84 15.84 14.95
CA PRO A 53 -18.95 14.88 14.73
C PRO A 53 -19.05 14.35 13.29
N ARG A 54 -18.01 14.43 12.50
CA ARG A 54 -17.99 14.11 11.06
C ARG A 54 -17.35 12.76 10.80
N THR A 55 -17.83 12.08 9.77
CA THR A 55 -17.18 10.90 9.19
C THR A 55 -17.30 10.94 7.68
N SER A 56 -16.27 10.49 6.97
CA SER A 56 -16.31 10.30 5.50
C SER A 56 -16.81 8.91 5.10
N TRP A 57 -16.95 7.99 6.03
CA TRP A 57 -17.33 6.61 5.76
C TRP A 57 -18.85 6.45 5.70
N ARG A 58 -19.34 5.90 4.59
CA ARG A 58 -20.77 5.58 4.36
C ARG A 58 -21.04 4.07 4.38
N VAL A 59 -20.15 3.32 4.99
CA VAL A 59 -20.27 1.89 5.31
C VAL A 59 -19.96 1.72 6.79
N PRO A 60 -20.40 0.62 7.45
CA PRO A 60 -19.94 0.27 8.79
C PRO A 60 -18.42 0.31 8.88
N TRP A 61 -17.90 1.10 9.82
CA TRP A 61 -16.49 1.37 9.97
C TRP A 61 -16.07 1.37 11.45
N ILE A 62 -14.95 0.74 11.74
CA ILE A 62 -14.42 0.62 13.11
C ILE A 62 -12.96 1.10 13.11
N HIS A 63 -12.67 2.10 13.94
CA HIS A 63 -11.30 2.44 14.32
C HIS A 63 -10.74 1.39 15.28
N VAL A 64 -9.53 0.95 15.05
CA VAL A 64 -8.84 -0.03 15.88
C VAL A 64 -7.45 0.46 16.26
N ALA A 65 -6.93 -0.01 17.40
CA ALA A 65 -5.57 0.26 17.79
C ALA A 65 -4.60 -0.09 16.65
N PHE A 66 -3.50 0.63 16.60
CA PHE A 66 -2.58 0.74 15.47
C PHE A 66 -2.16 -0.61 14.85
N GLU A 67 -2.00 -1.65 15.67
CA GLU A 67 -1.61 -3.00 15.29
C GLU A 67 -2.77 -3.93 14.92
N ASN A 68 -4.03 -3.58 15.24
CA ASN A 68 -5.13 -4.53 15.39
C ASN A 68 -6.12 -4.59 14.21
N ALA A 69 -5.85 -3.93 13.07
CA ALA A 69 -6.80 -3.94 11.95
C ALA A 69 -7.15 -5.37 11.48
N ALA A 70 -6.14 -6.23 11.35
CA ALA A 70 -6.34 -7.63 10.97
C ALA A 70 -7.02 -8.46 12.06
N ALA A 71 -6.69 -8.24 13.34
CA ALA A 71 -7.27 -8.99 14.45
C ALA A 71 -8.78 -8.71 14.60
N VAL A 72 -9.18 -7.44 14.53
CA VAL A 72 -10.61 -7.06 14.61
C VAL A 72 -11.36 -7.55 13.36
N ALA A 73 -10.77 -7.44 12.17
CA ALA A 73 -11.35 -8.00 10.95
C ALA A 73 -11.57 -9.51 11.05
N SER A 74 -10.62 -10.24 11.65
CA SER A 74 -10.76 -11.69 11.93
C SER A 74 -11.94 -12.00 12.86
N GLY A 75 -12.15 -11.18 13.89
CA GLY A 75 -13.29 -11.32 14.80
C GLY A 75 -14.63 -11.07 14.09
N ILE A 76 -14.67 -10.07 13.20
CA ILE A 76 -15.86 -9.78 12.37
C ILE A 76 -16.17 -10.96 11.44
N ASP A 77 -15.14 -11.52 10.76
CA ASP A 77 -15.31 -12.69 9.89
C ASP A 77 -15.87 -13.89 10.66
N ALA A 78 -15.33 -14.17 11.84
CA ALA A 78 -15.82 -15.26 12.69
C ALA A 78 -17.29 -15.05 13.13
N ALA A 79 -17.66 -13.83 13.51
CA ALA A 79 -19.02 -13.48 13.91
C ALA A 79 -20.02 -13.61 12.74
N LEU A 80 -19.64 -13.14 11.54
CA LEU A 80 -20.50 -13.25 10.35
C LEU A 80 -20.66 -14.70 9.90
N LYS A 81 -19.60 -15.50 9.95
CA LYS A 81 -19.67 -16.96 9.69
C LYS A 81 -20.62 -17.66 10.64
N ALA A 82 -20.57 -17.33 11.94
CA ALA A 82 -21.48 -17.91 12.95
C ALA A 82 -22.95 -17.53 12.71
N LYS A 83 -23.22 -16.38 12.10
CA LYS A 83 -24.56 -15.91 11.71
C LYS A 83 -25.00 -16.38 10.33
N GLY A 84 -24.12 -16.99 9.53
CA GLY A 84 -24.41 -17.36 8.14
C GLY A 84 -24.52 -16.15 7.20
N GLU A 85 -23.95 -14.99 7.57
CA GLU A 85 -24.00 -13.76 6.79
C GLU A 85 -22.77 -13.62 5.88
N LYS A 86 -22.98 -13.12 4.66
CA LYS A 86 -21.91 -12.83 3.70
C LYS A 86 -21.77 -11.33 3.50
N VAL A 87 -20.67 -10.77 3.98
CA VAL A 87 -20.34 -9.33 3.90
C VAL A 87 -18.88 -9.19 3.47
N ASN A 88 -18.55 -8.18 2.68
CA ASN A 88 -17.16 -7.87 2.38
C ASN A 88 -16.49 -7.27 3.63
N ILE A 89 -15.40 -7.86 4.07
CA ILE A 89 -14.61 -7.33 5.19
C ILE A 89 -13.32 -6.78 4.63
N ILE A 90 -13.08 -5.47 4.83
CA ILE A 90 -11.90 -4.79 4.35
C ILE A 90 -11.15 -4.16 5.53
N ALA A 91 -9.89 -4.55 5.69
CA ALA A 91 -9.01 -3.96 6.69
C ALA A 91 -8.04 -2.98 6.03
N PHE A 92 -7.98 -1.72 6.48
CA PHE A 92 -7.00 -0.74 6.01
C PHE A 92 -5.92 -0.53 7.07
N GLY A 93 -4.66 -0.59 6.63
CA GLY A 93 -3.50 -0.24 7.44
C GLY A 93 -2.48 0.58 6.67
N GLY A 94 -1.88 1.57 7.31
CA GLY A 94 -0.66 2.21 6.82
C GLY A 94 0.54 1.29 6.95
N ASP A 95 1.68 1.69 6.38
CA ASP A 95 2.87 0.85 6.38
C ASP A 95 3.43 0.58 7.79
N GLY A 96 3.46 1.55 8.68
CA GLY A 96 3.88 1.32 10.06
C GLY A 96 2.97 0.32 10.80
N GLY A 97 1.66 0.49 10.67
CA GLY A 97 0.65 -0.40 11.26
C GLY A 97 0.60 -1.79 10.64
N THR A 98 1.13 -1.97 9.43
CA THR A 98 1.07 -3.24 8.70
C THR A 98 2.39 -4.00 8.73
N VAL A 99 3.49 -3.34 8.29
CA VAL A 99 4.76 -4.05 8.08
C VAL A 99 5.64 -4.11 9.32
N ASP A 100 5.31 -3.34 10.34
CA ASP A 100 6.01 -3.32 11.62
C ASP A 100 5.11 -3.88 12.74
N ILE A 101 4.37 -3.03 13.46
CA ILE A 101 3.69 -3.44 14.69
C ILE A 101 2.51 -4.40 14.45
N GLY A 102 1.79 -4.29 13.34
CA GLY A 102 0.63 -5.13 13.02
C GLY A 102 0.93 -6.44 12.28
N MET A 103 2.20 -6.72 12.00
CA MET A 103 2.62 -7.96 11.30
C MET A 103 2.10 -9.22 11.99
N GLN A 104 2.13 -9.26 13.32
CA GLN A 104 1.64 -10.37 14.12
C GLN A 104 0.14 -10.62 13.86
N ALA A 105 -0.69 -9.57 13.93
CA ALA A 105 -2.13 -9.69 13.72
C ALA A 105 -2.45 -10.09 12.27
N LEU A 106 -1.72 -9.53 11.30
CA LEU A 106 -1.86 -9.86 9.88
C LEU A 106 -1.47 -11.31 9.60
N SER A 107 -0.33 -11.78 10.13
CA SER A 107 0.11 -13.18 10.03
C SER A 107 -0.95 -14.14 10.55
N GLY A 108 -1.49 -13.87 11.76
CA GLY A 108 -2.53 -14.71 12.35
C GLY A 108 -3.87 -14.67 11.60
N MET A 109 -4.23 -13.56 10.97
CA MET A 109 -5.41 -13.46 10.10
C MET A 109 -5.27 -14.37 8.88
N VAL A 110 -4.10 -14.34 8.25
CA VAL A 110 -3.82 -15.16 7.05
C VAL A 110 -3.73 -16.64 7.41
N GLU A 111 -2.99 -16.98 8.45
CA GLU A 111 -2.81 -18.36 8.93
C GLU A 111 -4.17 -19.03 9.26
N ARG A 112 -5.10 -18.31 9.88
CA ARG A 112 -6.44 -18.83 10.19
C ARG A 112 -7.43 -18.82 9.03
N GLY A 113 -7.04 -18.38 7.85
CA GLY A 113 -7.86 -18.40 6.65
C GLY A 113 -9.08 -17.48 6.69
N HIS A 114 -9.00 -16.35 7.42
CA HIS A 114 -10.13 -15.41 7.51
C HIS A 114 -10.43 -14.73 6.16
N ASN A 115 -11.71 -14.65 5.80
CA ASN A 115 -12.15 -14.06 4.53
C ASN A 115 -12.12 -12.52 4.57
N VAL A 116 -10.92 -11.96 4.63
CA VAL A 116 -10.67 -10.52 4.75
C VAL A 116 -9.81 -10.04 3.58
N LEU A 117 -10.16 -8.91 3.00
CA LEU A 117 -9.27 -8.14 2.13
C LEU A 117 -8.47 -7.14 2.98
N TYR A 118 -7.19 -7.43 3.19
CA TYR A 118 -6.30 -6.49 3.84
C TYR A 118 -5.63 -5.56 2.81
N VAL A 119 -5.77 -4.26 3.01
CA VAL A 119 -5.20 -3.22 2.13
C VAL A 119 -4.15 -2.43 2.90
N LEU A 120 -2.91 -2.61 2.52
CA LEU A 120 -1.81 -1.74 2.91
C LEU A 120 -1.78 -0.52 1.98
N TYR A 121 -2.10 0.67 2.49
CA TYR A 121 -1.80 1.93 1.81
C TYR A 121 -0.41 2.41 2.23
N ASP A 122 0.59 2.03 1.41
CA ASP A 122 2.01 2.23 1.70
C ASP A 122 2.46 3.64 1.32
N ASN A 123 2.55 4.54 2.30
CA ASN A 123 3.12 5.87 2.12
C ASN A 123 4.58 5.97 2.56
N GLU A 124 5.18 4.84 2.95
CA GLU A 124 6.61 4.64 3.16
C GLU A 124 7.21 5.34 4.40
N ALA A 125 6.38 5.66 5.39
CA ALA A 125 6.80 6.10 6.73
C ALA A 125 5.62 6.13 7.71
N TYR A 126 5.89 6.24 9.03
CA TYR A 126 4.89 6.65 10.02
C TYR A 126 4.57 8.14 9.79
N MET A 127 3.68 8.43 8.83
CA MET A 127 3.46 9.80 8.36
C MET A 127 2.73 10.66 9.38
N ASN A 128 1.66 10.11 10.00
CA ASN A 128 0.78 10.86 10.90
C ASN A 128 1.50 11.36 12.14
N THR A 129 2.42 10.58 12.67
CA THR A 129 3.16 10.91 13.90
C THR A 129 4.38 11.81 13.67
N GLY A 130 4.69 12.16 12.42
CA GLY A 130 5.78 13.08 12.08
C GLY A 130 6.90 12.46 11.23
N ILE A 131 6.54 11.55 10.31
CA ILE A 131 7.44 11.03 9.25
C ILE A 131 8.59 10.18 9.82
N GLN A 132 8.34 9.32 10.79
CA GLN A 132 9.35 8.38 11.27
C GLN A 132 9.54 7.21 10.29
N ARG A 133 10.71 6.63 10.32
CA ARG A 133 11.05 5.47 9.50
C ARG A 133 10.18 4.25 9.84
N SER A 134 9.59 3.65 8.82
CA SER A 134 8.97 2.31 8.90
C SER A 134 9.82 1.24 8.21
N GLY A 135 9.39 -0.01 8.32
CA GLY A 135 9.95 -1.12 7.54
C GLY A 135 9.76 -0.96 6.03
N ALA A 136 8.72 -0.22 5.60
CA ALA A 136 8.45 0.06 4.19
C ALA A 136 9.17 1.30 3.64
N THR A 137 9.83 2.10 4.47
CA THR A 137 10.62 3.23 4.00
C THR A 137 11.74 2.73 3.07
N PRO A 138 11.88 3.26 1.84
CA PRO A 138 12.90 2.80 0.91
C PRO A 138 14.30 3.20 1.34
N TRP A 139 15.29 2.46 0.87
CA TRP A 139 16.69 2.82 1.04
C TRP A 139 16.96 4.25 0.52
N GLY A 140 17.76 5.00 1.24
CA GLY A 140 18.12 6.37 0.87
C GLY A 140 17.08 7.42 1.22
N ALA A 141 15.88 7.08 1.67
CA ALA A 141 14.89 8.08 2.04
C ALA A 141 15.23 8.77 3.36
N TRP A 142 15.10 10.09 3.37
CA TRP A 142 15.11 10.87 4.61
C TRP A 142 13.80 10.66 5.39
N THR A 143 13.91 10.50 6.68
CA THR A 143 12.81 10.60 7.65
C THR A 143 13.26 11.29 8.91
N THR A 144 12.34 11.63 9.83
CA THR A 144 12.69 12.26 11.11
C THR A 144 13.53 11.37 12.03
N THR A 145 13.51 10.03 11.81
CA THR A 145 14.34 9.06 12.55
C THR A 145 15.41 8.38 11.69
N SER A 146 15.53 8.77 10.42
CA SER A 146 16.63 8.42 9.50
C SER A 146 17.18 9.72 8.91
N LYS A 147 17.64 10.59 9.79
CA LYS A 147 18.15 11.92 9.39
C LYS A 147 19.44 11.77 8.57
N VAL A 148 19.57 12.68 7.62
CA VAL A 148 20.80 12.82 6.81
C VAL A 148 21.73 13.83 7.45
N GLY A 149 23.00 13.48 7.57
CA GLY A 149 24.04 14.32 8.18
C GLY A 149 25.43 13.71 7.90
N SER A 150 26.46 14.26 8.55
CA SER A 150 27.84 13.79 8.38
C SER A 150 28.02 12.31 8.76
N ALA A 151 27.39 11.87 9.85
CA ALA A 151 27.45 10.50 10.32
C ALA A 151 26.58 9.52 9.49
N ASN A 152 25.55 10.01 8.80
CA ASN A 152 24.67 9.22 7.94
C ASN A 152 24.30 10.04 6.70
N PRO A 153 25.09 10.00 5.64
CA PRO A 153 24.83 10.77 4.44
C PRO A 153 23.70 10.19 3.54
N ILE A 154 23.24 8.99 3.85
CA ILE A 154 22.30 8.23 3.02
C ILE A 154 20.85 8.38 3.46
N GLY A 155 20.57 8.47 4.77
CA GLY A 155 19.23 8.37 5.32
C GLY A 155 18.92 6.91 5.75
N LYS A 156 17.82 6.31 5.29
CA LYS A 156 17.54 4.91 5.64
C LYS A 156 18.52 3.95 4.95
N LEU A 157 19.19 3.11 5.74
CA LEU A 157 20.26 2.22 5.27
C LEU A 157 19.77 0.84 4.80
N ARG A 158 18.60 0.40 5.26
CA ARG A 158 18.06 -0.93 4.90
C ARG A 158 17.03 -0.82 3.77
N PRO A 159 16.89 -1.82 2.90
CA PRO A 159 15.82 -1.88 1.91
C PRO A 159 14.43 -1.97 2.58
N LYS A 160 13.39 -1.86 1.78
CA LYS A 160 12.00 -2.13 2.23
C LYS A 160 11.86 -3.59 2.64
N LYS A 161 11.05 -3.86 3.67
CA LYS A 161 10.58 -5.22 3.94
C LYS A 161 9.78 -5.73 2.73
N PRO A 162 10.04 -6.95 2.26
CA PRO A 162 9.32 -7.52 1.11
C PRO A 162 7.95 -8.06 1.54
N ILE A 163 7.05 -7.18 1.98
CA ILE A 163 5.79 -7.55 2.65
C ILE A 163 4.92 -8.49 1.80
N ALA A 164 4.80 -8.25 0.49
CA ALA A 164 4.02 -9.11 -0.38
C ALA A 164 4.58 -10.54 -0.44
N LYS A 165 5.92 -10.70 -0.41
CA LYS A 165 6.56 -12.03 -0.30
C LYS A 165 6.27 -12.70 1.04
N ILE A 166 6.34 -11.92 2.13
CA ILE A 166 6.10 -12.43 3.48
C ILE A 166 4.67 -12.96 3.58
N ILE A 167 3.69 -12.23 3.06
CA ILE A 167 2.29 -12.67 3.09
C ILE A 167 2.04 -13.82 2.10
N ALA A 168 2.67 -13.82 0.93
CA ALA A 168 2.59 -14.95 0.02
C ALA A 168 3.14 -16.25 0.65
N ALA A 169 4.22 -16.16 1.45
CA ALA A 169 4.79 -17.30 2.16
C ALA A 169 3.87 -17.91 3.26
N HIS A 170 2.71 -17.30 3.53
CA HIS A 170 1.65 -17.87 4.34
C HIS A 170 0.60 -18.61 3.49
N ASP A 171 0.89 -18.93 2.24
CA ASP A 171 -0.03 -19.57 1.27
C ASP A 171 -1.34 -18.78 1.07
N ALA A 172 -1.28 -17.46 1.21
CA ALA A 172 -2.43 -16.60 1.01
C ALA A 172 -3.02 -16.80 -0.39
N PRO A 173 -4.35 -17.01 -0.55
CA PRO A 173 -4.99 -17.23 -1.85
C PRO A 173 -4.71 -16.13 -2.86
N TYR A 174 -4.53 -14.88 -2.41
CA TYR A 174 -4.23 -13.78 -3.30
C TYR A 174 -3.41 -12.67 -2.64
N VAL A 175 -2.29 -12.34 -3.26
CA VAL A 175 -1.42 -11.21 -2.89
C VAL A 175 -1.12 -10.40 -4.14
N ALA A 176 -1.25 -9.07 -4.10
CA ALA A 176 -0.88 -8.25 -5.22
C ALA A 176 -0.29 -6.90 -4.81
N THR A 177 0.60 -6.37 -5.65
CA THR A 177 1.01 -4.97 -5.60
C THR A 177 0.15 -4.16 -6.55
N ALA A 178 -0.23 -2.95 -6.16
CA ALA A 178 -1.09 -2.09 -6.97
C ALA A 178 -0.68 -0.61 -6.86
N ASN A 179 -1.03 0.16 -7.89
CA ASN A 179 -0.70 1.58 -7.96
C ASN A 179 -1.89 2.33 -8.57
N PRO A 180 -2.49 3.30 -7.88
CA PRO A 180 -3.67 4.00 -8.39
C PRO A 180 -3.43 4.81 -9.68
N ALA A 181 -2.16 5.13 -10.02
CA ALA A 181 -1.82 5.74 -11.29
C ALA A 181 -1.97 4.77 -12.50
N PHE A 182 -2.06 3.46 -12.25
CA PHE A 182 -2.38 2.40 -13.21
C PHE A 182 -3.80 1.90 -12.94
N PHE A 183 -4.77 2.75 -13.13
CA PHE A 183 -6.13 2.58 -12.64
C PHE A 183 -6.79 1.27 -13.11
N ASN A 184 -6.63 0.88 -14.36
CA ASN A 184 -7.23 -0.35 -14.89
C ASN A 184 -6.65 -1.61 -14.23
N ASP A 185 -5.33 -1.63 -13.99
CA ASP A 185 -4.67 -2.72 -13.25
C ASP A 185 -5.13 -2.75 -11.79
N PHE A 186 -5.13 -1.61 -11.12
CA PHE A 186 -5.64 -1.47 -9.76
C PHE A 186 -7.10 -1.97 -9.63
N LYS A 187 -7.99 -1.52 -10.52
CA LYS A 187 -9.39 -1.92 -10.54
C LYS A 187 -9.56 -3.43 -10.75
N LYS A 188 -8.80 -4.02 -11.68
CA LYS A 188 -8.83 -5.49 -11.94
C LYS A 188 -8.42 -6.26 -10.69
N LYS A 189 -7.33 -5.86 -10.01
CA LYS A 189 -6.82 -6.51 -8.80
C LYS A 189 -7.79 -6.41 -7.63
N VAL A 190 -8.42 -5.26 -7.42
CA VAL A 190 -9.44 -5.10 -6.38
C VAL A 190 -10.64 -6.00 -6.66
N LYS A 191 -11.18 -6.02 -7.90
CA LYS A 191 -12.30 -6.90 -8.27
C LYS A 191 -11.95 -8.38 -8.05
N LYS A 192 -10.75 -8.78 -8.46
CA LYS A 192 -10.26 -10.15 -8.28
C LYS A 192 -10.13 -10.49 -6.78
N ALA A 193 -9.53 -9.62 -5.98
CA ALA A 193 -9.42 -9.82 -4.53
C ALA A 193 -10.80 -9.99 -3.86
N LEU A 194 -11.81 -9.21 -4.28
CA LEU A 194 -13.17 -9.29 -3.74
C LEU A 194 -13.91 -10.57 -4.17
N SER A 195 -13.51 -11.23 -5.26
CA SER A 195 -14.13 -12.48 -5.74
C SER A 195 -13.52 -13.76 -5.16
N ILE A 196 -12.38 -13.66 -4.48
CA ILE A 196 -11.66 -14.80 -3.90
C ILE A 196 -12.07 -14.99 -2.45
N GLU A 197 -12.34 -16.22 -2.02
CA GLU A 197 -12.56 -16.59 -0.62
C GLU A 197 -11.22 -16.75 0.12
N GLY A 198 -11.24 -16.50 1.42
CA GLY A 198 -10.05 -16.57 2.28
C GLY A 198 -9.31 -15.22 2.41
N PRO A 199 -8.09 -15.20 2.96
CA PRO A 199 -7.32 -13.98 3.17
C PRO A 199 -6.73 -13.44 1.86
N LYS A 200 -6.89 -12.14 1.63
CA LYS A 200 -6.33 -11.44 0.47
C LYS A 200 -5.54 -10.23 0.93
N PHE A 201 -4.43 -9.94 0.26
CA PHE A 201 -3.57 -8.83 0.61
C PHE A 201 -3.26 -7.96 -0.62
N LEU A 202 -3.55 -6.67 -0.52
CA LEU A 202 -3.17 -5.67 -1.51
C LEU A 202 -2.15 -4.70 -0.93
N HIS A 203 -0.95 -4.68 -1.50
CA HIS A 203 0.07 -3.68 -1.23
C HIS A 203 -0.07 -2.54 -2.23
N VAL A 204 -0.66 -1.43 -1.82
CA VAL A 204 -0.97 -0.29 -2.69
C VAL A 204 -0.05 0.88 -2.39
N LEU A 205 0.74 1.31 -3.38
CA LEU A 205 1.60 2.48 -3.23
C LEU A 205 0.74 3.75 -3.07
N SER A 206 1.03 4.54 -2.03
CA SER A 206 0.26 5.71 -1.65
C SER A 206 1.18 6.90 -1.39
N SER A 207 1.38 7.79 -2.35
CA SER A 207 2.25 8.94 -2.14
C SER A 207 1.72 9.87 -1.03
N CYS A 208 2.65 10.45 -0.29
CA CYS A 208 2.39 11.45 0.75
C CYS A 208 3.10 12.76 0.40
N THR A 209 2.36 13.80 0.11
CA THR A 209 2.92 15.10 -0.30
C THR A 209 3.85 15.69 0.76
N THR A 210 3.47 15.58 2.03
CA THR A 210 4.26 16.08 3.17
C THR A 210 5.53 15.24 3.40
N GLY A 211 5.39 13.92 3.49
CA GLY A 211 6.52 13.03 3.81
C GLY A 211 7.50 12.85 2.66
N TRP A 212 7.00 12.75 1.44
CA TRP A 212 7.85 12.65 0.26
C TRP A 212 8.35 14.02 -0.21
N ARG A 213 7.73 15.10 0.28
CA ARG A 213 8.09 16.49 -0.05
C ARG A 213 8.01 16.75 -1.55
N HIS A 214 6.85 16.51 -2.14
CA HIS A 214 6.56 16.78 -3.53
C HIS A 214 5.34 17.69 -3.70
N ASP A 215 5.22 18.32 -4.86
CA ASP A 215 4.08 19.15 -5.21
C ASP A 215 2.78 18.31 -5.21
N PRO A 216 1.70 18.74 -4.55
CA PRO A 216 0.41 18.04 -4.53
C PRO A 216 -0.16 17.75 -5.91
N SER A 217 0.06 18.61 -6.91
CA SER A 217 -0.41 18.42 -8.28
C SER A 217 0.28 17.25 -9.00
N LYS A 218 1.45 16.80 -8.50
CA LYS A 218 2.27 15.76 -9.12
C LYS A 218 2.04 14.35 -8.57
N THR A 219 1.08 14.17 -7.68
CA THR A 219 0.78 12.88 -7.05
C THR A 219 0.70 11.72 -8.04
N ILE A 220 -0.13 11.83 -9.06
CA ILE A 220 -0.33 10.76 -10.05
C ILE A 220 0.90 10.57 -10.93
N GLU A 221 1.59 11.67 -11.29
CA GLU A 221 2.84 11.61 -12.06
C GLU A 221 3.91 10.83 -11.30
N ILE A 222 4.13 11.16 -10.03
CA ILE A 222 5.15 10.49 -9.18
C ILE A 222 4.80 9.01 -8.96
N LEU A 223 3.53 8.69 -8.69
CA LEU A 223 3.09 7.30 -8.59
C LEU A 223 3.34 6.54 -9.91
N ARG A 224 3.08 7.16 -11.06
CA ARG A 224 3.36 6.58 -12.37
C ARG A 224 4.86 6.31 -12.55
N LEU A 225 5.70 7.28 -12.23
CA LEU A 225 7.15 7.16 -12.29
C LEU A 225 7.68 6.02 -11.42
N ALA A 226 7.12 5.76 -10.24
CA ALA A 226 7.53 4.63 -9.40
C ALA A 226 7.47 3.28 -10.15
N THR A 227 6.46 3.09 -10.98
CA THR A 227 6.29 1.86 -11.76
C THR A 227 7.04 1.91 -13.10
N GLU A 228 7.06 3.06 -13.78
CA GLU A 228 7.76 3.22 -15.06
C GLU A 228 9.30 3.17 -14.93
N THR A 229 9.84 3.50 -13.76
CA THR A 229 11.26 3.30 -13.43
C THR A 229 11.57 1.89 -12.93
N GLY A 230 10.55 1.07 -12.70
CA GLY A 230 10.72 -0.29 -12.20
C GLY A 230 10.92 -0.41 -10.68
N LEU A 231 10.93 0.70 -9.93
CA LEU A 231 11.10 0.71 -8.48
C LEU A 231 9.91 0.09 -7.74
N PHE A 232 8.70 0.20 -8.30
CA PHE A 232 7.49 -0.41 -7.75
C PHE A 232 6.83 -1.30 -8.81
N PRO A 233 7.24 -2.56 -8.93
CA PRO A 233 6.67 -3.51 -9.89
C PRO A 233 5.21 -3.85 -9.55
N LEU A 234 4.38 -4.00 -10.59
CA LEU A 234 3.00 -4.44 -10.47
C LEU A 234 2.89 -5.93 -10.78
N TYR A 235 2.49 -6.72 -9.78
CA TYR A 235 2.37 -8.16 -9.91
C TYR A 235 1.25 -8.74 -9.04
N GLU A 236 0.90 -9.98 -9.31
CA GLU A 236 0.00 -10.81 -8.54
C GLU A 236 0.68 -12.13 -8.18
N ILE A 237 0.31 -12.69 -7.03
CA ILE A 237 0.72 -14.01 -6.56
C ILE A 237 -0.56 -14.71 -6.12
N GLU A 238 -0.80 -15.92 -6.62
CA GLU A 238 -1.93 -16.75 -6.25
C GLU A 238 -1.44 -17.96 -5.46
N ASN A 239 -2.19 -18.34 -4.41
CA ASN A 239 -1.92 -19.51 -3.58
C ASN A 239 -0.47 -19.59 -3.05
N GLY A 240 0.08 -18.47 -2.64
CA GLY A 240 1.43 -18.40 -2.08
C GLY A 240 2.58 -18.61 -3.08
N ASP A 241 2.28 -18.98 -4.32
CA ASP A 241 3.29 -19.36 -5.32
C ASP A 241 4.02 -18.16 -5.90
N PHE A 242 5.08 -17.74 -5.18
CA PHE A 242 5.91 -16.63 -5.62
C PHE A 242 6.73 -16.95 -6.88
N GLU A 243 7.02 -18.21 -7.14
CA GLU A 243 7.76 -18.63 -8.34
C GLU A 243 6.93 -18.51 -9.62
N ASN A 244 5.60 -18.58 -9.49
CA ASN A 244 4.65 -18.34 -10.57
C ASN A 244 3.94 -16.97 -10.46
N MET A 245 4.54 -15.98 -9.79
CA MET A 245 3.98 -14.64 -9.78
C MET A 245 3.75 -14.13 -11.22
N ARG A 246 2.69 -13.37 -11.41
CA ARG A 246 2.38 -12.72 -12.68
C ARG A 246 2.66 -11.23 -12.60
N ILE A 247 3.65 -10.73 -13.36
CA ILE A 247 3.84 -9.30 -13.54
C ILE A 247 2.75 -8.81 -14.48
N THR A 248 1.94 -7.83 -14.03
CA THR A 248 0.77 -7.33 -14.76
C THR A 248 1.05 -6.10 -15.60
N TYR A 249 2.16 -5.42 -15.34
CA TYR A 249 2.62 -4.29 -16.13
C TYR A 249 4.15 -4.26 -16.24
N LYS A 250 4.62 -4.06 -17.47
CA LYS A 250 6.03 -3.81 -17.79
C LYS A 250 6.11 -2.66 -18.80
N PRO A 251 6.86 -1.59 -18.54
CA PRO A 251 7.01 -0.52 -19.50
C PRO A 251 7.79 -1.01 -20.74
N LYS A 252 7.48 -0.48 -21.91
CA LYS A 252 8.22 -0.80 -23.15
C LYS A 252 9.70 -0.41 -23.02
N LYS A 253 9.97 0.69 -22.31
CA LYS A 253 11.31 1.16 -21.96
C LYS A 253 11.24 1.69 -20.53
N PHE A 254 12.13 1.22 -19.66
CA PHE A 254 12.24 1.75 -18.31
C PHE A 254 12.82 3.16 -18.34
N LYS A 255 12.26 4.03 -17.52
CA LYS A 255 12.83 5.34 -17.22
C LYS A 255 13.95 5.18 -16.20
N PRO A 256 14.99 6.06 -16.23
CA PRO A 256 15.99 6.09 -15.17
C PRO A 256 15.35 6.33 -13.80
N VAL A 257 15.88 5.69 -12.74
CA VAL A 257 15.35 5.86 -11.36
C VAL A 257 15.39 7.32 -10.90
N GLU A 258 16.29 8.12 -11.45
CA GLU A 258 16.42 9.56 -11.18
C GLU A 258 15.10 10.32 -11.43
N GLU A 259 14.35 9.95 -12.47
CA GLU A 259 13.08 10.61 -12.79
C GLU A 259 12.05 10.48 -11.66
N TYR A 260 12.03 9.33 -10.96
CA TYR A 260 11.19 9.14 -9.80
C TYR A 260 11.73 9.84 -8.55
N LEU A 261 13.04 9.84 -8.35
CA LEU A 261 13.66 10.37 -7.12
C LEU A 261 13.71 11.89 -7.10
N LYS A 262 14.01 12.53 -8.25
CA LYS A 262 14.25 13.97 -8.36
C LYS A 262 13.09 14.87 -7.88
N PRO A 263 11.81 14.57 -8.17
CA PRO A 263 10.70 15.41 -7.70
C PRO A 263 10.39 15.26 -6.21
N GLN A 264 11.08 14.37 -5.48
CA GLN A 264 10.84 14.06 -4.08
C GLN A 264 11.93 14.62 -3.17
N GLY A 265 11.61 15.62 -2.35
CA GLY A 265 12.59 16.24 -1.46
C GLY A 265 13.24 15.28 -0.44
N ARG A 266 12.59 14.14 -0.13
CA ARG A 266 13.14 13.10 0.77
C ARG A 266 14.39 12.40 0.20
N PHE A 267 14.66 12.52 -1.11
CA PHE A 267 15.82 11.94 -1.78
C PHE A 267 16.85 12.97 -2.25
N ARG A 268 16.60 14.27 -2.04
CA ARG A 268 17.45 15.35 -2.56
C ARG A 268 18.93 15.19 -2.26
N HIS A 269 19.27 14.64 -1.09
CA HIS A 269 20.65 14.44 -0.66
C HIS A 269 21.40 13.37 -1.47
N LEU A 270 20.70 12.39 -2.06
CA LEU A 270 21.33 11.33 -2.85
C LEU A 270 22.00 11.88 -4.11
N PHE A 271 21.50 12.99 -4.65
CA PHE A 271 22.07 13.64 -5.83
C PHE A 271 23.43 14.31 -5.59
N LYS A 272 23.88 14.37 -4.33
CA LYS A 272 25.24 14.84 -3.99
C LYS A 272 26.32 13.79 -4.27
N ASN A 273 25.93 12.51 -4.43
CA ASN A 273 26.83 11.42 -4.76
C ASN A 273 26.19 10.50 -5.82
N PRO A 274 26.68 10.53 -7.07
CA PRO A 274 26.15 9.72 -8.16
C PRO A 274 26.12 8.21 -7.89
N GLU A 275 27.02 7.71 -7.03
CA GLU A 275 27.07 6.27 -6.68
C GLU A 275 25.80 5.80 -5.97
N TYR A 276 25.09 6.68 -5.23
CA TYR A 276 23.83 6.33 -4.59
C TYR A 276 22.72 6.08 -5.63
N ILE A 277 22.69 6.88 -6.67
CA ILE A 277 21.73 6.73 -7.78
C ILE A 277 22.05 5.47 -8.58
N LYS A 278 23.34 5.25 -8.91
CA LYS A 278 23.79 4.02 -9.61
C LYS A 278 23.42 2.76 -8.82
N LYS A 279 23.58 2.79 -7.49
CA LYS A 279 23.17 1.68 -6.63
C LYS A 279 21.68 1.38 -6.78
N LEU A 280 20.82 2.39 -6.68
CA LEU A 280 19.36 2.21 -6.83
C LEU A 280 18.99 1.70 -8.23
N GLN A 281 19.65 2.20 -9.28
CA GLN A 281 19.44 1.69 -10.64
C GLN A 281 19.84 0.22 -10.73
N LYS A 282 20.99 -0.15 -10.20
CA LYS A 282 21.46 -1.54 -10.15
C LYS A 282 20.49 -2.46 -9.41
N ASP A 283 19.97 -2.04 -8.24
CA ASP A 283 19.01 -2.82 -7.47
C ASP A 283 17.72 -3.09 -8.31
N VAL A 284 17.27 -2.11 -9.08
CA VAL A 284 16.12 -2.26 -10.01
C VAL A 284 16.45 -3.22 -11.14
N ASP A 285 17.60 -3.04 -11.79
CA ASP A 285 18.04 -3.86 -12.93
C ASP A 285 18.18 -5.34 -12.52
N GLU A 286 18.76 -5.62 -11.35
CA GLU A 286 18.88 -6.95 -10.76
C GLU A 286 17.50 -7.57 -10.48
N TRP A 287 16.56 -6.80 -9.92
CA TRP A 287 15.21 -7.28 -9.68
C TRP A 287 14.53 -7.69 -11.00
N TRP A 288 14.60 -6.83 -12.01
CA TRP A 288 13.96 -7.09 -13.30
C TRP A 288 14.68 -8.18 -14.10
N ALA A 289 16.00 -8.32 -13.99
CA ALA A 289 16.74 -9.44 -14.57
C ALA A 289 16.25 -10.78 -13.98
N LYS A 290 16.00 -10.83 -12.66
CA LYS A 290 15.54 -12.04 -11.98
C LYS A 290 14.07 -12.36 -12.25
N TYR A 291 13.18 -11.37 -12.19
CA TYR A 291 11.73 -11.57 -12.17
C TYR A 291 11.01 -11.13 -13.44
N GLY A 292 11.64 -10.36 -14.32
CA GLY A 292 11.03 -9.83 -15.54
C GLY A 292 10.49 -10.90 -16.51
N LYS A 293 10.97 -12.15 -16.39
CA LYS A 293 10.49 -13.32 -17.14
C LYS A 293 9.03 -13.70 -16.80
N TYR A 294 8.50 -13.26 -15.67
CA TYR A 294 7.13 -13.52 -15.24
C TYR A 294 6.11 -12.50 -15.77
N TYR A 295 6.54 -11.58 -16.64
CA TYR A 295 5.62 -10.69 -17.33
C TYR A 295 4.75 -11.47 -18.31
N ARG A 296 3.43 -11.38 -18.11
CA ARG A 296 2.42 -11.95 -19.00
C ARG A 296 1.43 -10.82 -19.33
N PRO A 297 1.40 -10.33 -20.59
CA PRO A 297 0.56 -9.21 -21.03
C PRO A 297 -0.95 -9.51 -20.92
#